data_b121fe89b49ac60fb4d2def0c8e9190c
#
_entry.id   b121fe89b49ac60fb4d2def0c8e9190c
#
_cell.length_a   1.000
_cell.length_b   1.000
_cell.length_c   1.000
_cell.angle_alpha   90.00
_cell.angle_beta   90.00
_cell.angle_gamma   90.00
#
_symmetry.space_group_name_H-M   'P 1'
#
loop_
_entity.id
_entity.type
_entity.pdbx_description
1 polymer ?
#
loop_
_entity_poly.entity_id
_entity_poly.type
_entity_poly.pdbx_seq_one_letter_code
_entity_poly.pdbx_strand_id
1 'polypeptide(L)'
;MSKRKVAIIGSGNIGTDLMIKILRHGQHLEMAVMVGIDPQSDGLARARRMGVATTHEGVIGLMNMPEFADIDIVFDATSAGAHVKNDAALREAKPDIRLIDLTPAAIGPYCVPVVNLEENVAQLNVNMVTCGGQATIPMVAAVSRVARVHYAEIIASIASKSAGPGTRANIDEFTETTSRAIEVVGGAAKGDRKSVV
;
A
#
# COMPACT_ATOMS: atom_id res chain seq x y z
N MET A 1 -11.86 -15.74 16.76
CA MET A 1 -11.22 -15.99 15.44
C MET A 1 -9.74 -15.80 15.61
N SER A 2 -8.88 -16.67 15.04
CA SER A 2 -7.44 -16.45 15.00
C SER A 2 -7.11 -15.20 14.18
N LYS A 3 -6.10 -14.46 14.59
CA LYS A 3 -5.61 -13.31 13.80
C LYS A 3 -4.99 -13.79 12.49
N ARG A 4 -5.15 -13.00 11.43
CA ARG A 4 -4.47 -13.24 10.16
C ARG A 4 -3.04 -12.76 10.24
N LYS A 5 -2.08 -13.63 9.89
CA LYS A 5 -0.66 -13.28 9.86
C LYS A 5 -0.33 -12.46 8.64
N VAL A 6 0.41 -11.38 8.85
CA VAL A 6 0.76 -10.44 7.78
C VAL A 6 2.25 -10.21 7.70
N ALA A 7 2.73 -10.00 6.46
CA ALA A 7 4.05 -9.46 6.19
C ALA A 7 3.95 -8.05 5.60
N ILE A 8 4.98 -7.24 5.81
CA ILE A 8 5.15 -5.94 5.17
C ILE A 8 6.45 -5.96 4.38
N ILE A 9 6.38 -5.71 3.08
CA ILE A 9 7.55 -5.50 2.21
C ILE A 9 7.76 -4.00 2.06
N GLY A 10 8.94 -3.52 2.49
CA GLY A 10 9.29 -2.11 2.51
C GLY A 10 9.51 -1.59 3.93
N SER A 11 10.77 -1.53 4.35
CA SER A 11 11.19 -1.09 5.70
C SER A 11 11.40 0.42 5.82
N GLY A 12 10.81 1.21 4.92
CA GLY A 12 10.79 2.66 4.98
C GLY A 12 9.78 3.21 6.00
N ASN A 13 9.53 4.52 5.94
CA ASN A 13 8.63 5.21 6.87
C ASN A 13 7.20 4.63 6.85
N ILE A 14 6.64 4.37 5.66
CA ILE A 14 5.27 3.87 5.51
C ILE A 14 5.14 2.48 6.11
N GLY A 15 6.00 1.53 5.70
CA GLY A 15 5.95 0.17 6.23
C GLY A 15 6.21 0.10 7.73
N THR A 16 7.15 0.91 8.24
CA THR A 16 7.44 0.98 9.68
C THR A 16 6.24 1.53 10.48
N ASP A 17 5.58 2.58 10.00
CA ASP A 17 4.39 3.13 10.64
C ASP A 17 3.23 2.12 10.63
N LEU A 18 3.01 1.44 9.50
CA LEU A 18 2.00 0.40 9.38
C LEU A 18 2.27 -0.77 10.34
N MET A 19 3.52 -1.24 10.43
CA MET A 19 3.91 -2.26 11.40
C MET A 19 3.56 -1.85 12.83
N ILE A 20 3.90 -0.65 13.23
CA ILE A 20 3.60 -0.12 14.57
C ILE A 20 2.09 -0.08 14.82
N LYS A 21 1.31 0.32 13.82
CA LYS A 21 -0.16 0.35 13.91
C LYS A 21 -0.75 -1.05 14.05
N ILE A 22 -0.26 -2.02 13.28
CA ILE A 22 -0.71 -3.41 13.40
C ILE A 22 -0.37 -3.96 14.79
N LEU A 23 0.83 -3.74 15.29
CA LEU A 23 1.23 -4.20 16.62
C LEU A 23 0.40 -3.60 17.75
N ARG A 24 0.02 -2.32 17.64
CA ARG A 24 -0.73 -1.60 18.67
C ARG A 24 -2.24 -1.77 18.59
N HIS A 25 -2.78 -1.86 17.38
CA HIS A 25 -4.21 -1.74 17.12
C HIS A 25 -4.79 -2.89 16.31
N GLY A 26 -3.96 -3.84 15.85
CA GLY A 26 -4.38 -4.96 15.02
C GLY A 26 -5.26 -5.95 15.79
N GLN A 27 -6.59 -5.74 15.74
CA GLN A 27 -7.54 -6.66 16.37
C GLN A 27 -7.62 -8.00 15.64
N HIS A 28 -7.55 -7.98 14.31
CA HIS A 28 -7.68 -9.15 13.44
C HIS A 28 -6.38 -9.52 12.71
N LEU A 29 -5.33 -8.70 12.85
CA LEU A 29 -4.04 -8.88 12.19
C LEU A 29 -2.94 -9.16 13.22
N GLU A 30 -1.99 -10.00 12.84
CA GLU A 30 -0.77 -10.30 13.59
C GLU A 30 0.44 -10.04 12.69
N MET A 31 1.33 -9.16 13.14
CA MET A 31 2.54 -8.84 12.40
C MET A 31 3.53 -9.99 12.50
N ALA A 32 3.79 -10.69 11.40
CA ALA A 32 4.69 -11.83 11.35
C ALA A 32 6.10 -11.43 10.89
N VAL A 33 6.21 -10.75 9.71
CA VAL A 33 7.53 -10.47 9.11
C VAL A 33 7.59 -9.04 8.57
N MET A 34 8.71 -8.35 8.85
CA MET A 34 9.10 -7.10 8.21
C MET A 34 10.23 -7.36 7.21
N VAL A 35 10.02 -6.97 5.95
CA VAL A 35 10.93 -7.22 4.83
C VAL A 35 11.56 -5.92 4.33
N GLY A 36 12.87 -5.92 4.16
CA GLY A 36 13.63 -4.83 3.53
C GLY A 36 14.64 -5.36 2.56
N ILE A 37 15.46 -4.46 2.02
CA ILE A 37 16.59 -4.77 1.14
C ILE A 37 17.92 -4.23 1.66
N ASP A 38 17.89 -3.44 2.73
CA ASP A 38 19.06 -2.88 3.38
C ASP A 38 19.19 -3.45 4.80
N PRO A 39 20.26 -4.19 5.11
CA PRO A 39 20.49 -4.75 6.44
C PRO A 39 20.62 -3.69 7.54
N GLN A 40 20.99 -2.46 7.17
CA GLN A 40 21.16 -1.32 8.08
C GLN A 40 19.88 -0.47 8.21
N SER A 41 18.78 -0.86 7.58
CA SER A 41 17.50 -0.16 7.67
C SER A 41 17.05 0.04 9.12
N ASP A 42 16.75 1.30 9.50
CA ASP A 42 16.16 1.61 10.82
C ASP A 42 14.82 0.90 11.03
N GLY A 43 14.02 0.78 9.97
CA GLY A 43 12.75 0.04 10.04
C GLY A 43 12.93 -1.43 10.41
N LEU A 44 13.91 -2.13 9.82
CA LEU A 44 14.25 -3.51 10.21
C LEU A 44 14.81 -3.57 11.63
N ALA A 45 15.64 -2.61 12.04
CA ALA A 45 16.15 -2.54 13.39
C ALA A 45 15.03 -2.34 14.43
N ARG A 46 14.03 -1.50 14.10
CA ARG A 46 12.84 -1.31 14.95
C ARG A 46 12.00 -2.59 15.04
N ALA A 47 11.75 -3.24 13.91
CA ALA A 47 11.00 -4.50 13.87
C ALA A 47 11.62 -5.55 14.78
N ARG A 48 12.94 -5.75 14.71
CA ARG A 48 13.68 -6.66 15.59
C ARG A 48 13.53 -6.32 17.07
N ARG A 49 13.64 -5.04 17.43
CA ARG A 49 13.45 -4.59 18.83
C ARG A 49 12.02 -4.83 19.34
N MET A 50 11.05 -4.86 18.45
CA MET A 50 9.63 -5.11 18.77
C MET A 50 9.25 -6.60 18.67
N GLY A 51 10.23 -7.49 18.46
CA GLY A 51 10.00 -8.94 18.40
C GLY A 51 9.43 -9.45 17.10
N VAL A 52 9.46 -8.64 16.02
CA VAL A 52 9.00 -9.05 14.69
C VAL A 52 10.16 -9.69 13.91
N ALA A 53 9.91 -10.83 13.27
CA ALA A 53 10.87 -11.48 12.40
C ALA A 53 11.22 -10.57 11.20
N THR A 54 12.47 -10.61 10.73
CA THR A 54 12.94 -9.71 9.67
C THR A 54 13.80 -10.41 8.66
N THR A 55 13.73 -9.97 7.41
CA THR A 55 14.72 -10.27 6.37
C THR A 55 15.12 -9.00 5.62
N HIS A 56 16.34 -8.97 5.12
CA HIS A 56 16.85 -7.89 4.25
C HIS A 56 17.11 -8.38 2.81
N GLU A 57 16.63 -9.57 2.47
CA GLU A 57 16.80 -10.19 1.16
C GLU A 57 15.55 -10.01 0.26
N GLY A 58 14.72 -9.02 0.56
CA GLY A 58 13.53 -8.73 -0.22
C GLY A 58 12.49 -9.87 -0.21
N VAL A 59 11.67 -9.94 -1.25
CA VAL A 59 10.60 -10.93 -1.38
C VAL A 59 11.14 -12.37 -1.38
N ILE A 60 12.31 -12.61 -1.94
CA ILE A 60 12.94 -13.94 -1.95
C ILE A 60 13.30 -14.37 -0.53
N GLY A 61 13.86 -13.44 0.26
CA GLY A 61 14.12 -13.70 1.68
C GLY A 61 12.85 -14.06 2.45
N LEU A 62 11.73 -13.35 2.20
CA LEU A 62 10.44 -13.66 2.80
C LEU A 62 9.99 -15.09 2.48
N MET A 63 10.04 -15.48 1.20
CA MET A 63 9.61 -16.80 0.75
C MET A 63 10.44 -17.95 1.34
N ASN A 64 11.70 -17.68 1.71
CA ASN A 64 12.58 -18.66 2.34
C ASN A 64 12.42 -18.74 3.88
N MET A 65 11.64 -17.85 4.50
CA MET A 65 11.39 -17.86 5.93
C MET A 65 10.31 -18.90 6.30
N PRO A 66 10.45 -19.59 7.46
CA PRO A 66 9.42 -20.53 7.91
C PRO A 66 8.07 -19.86 8.15
N GLU A 67 8.04 -18.58 8.53
CA GLU A 67 6.83 -17.79 8.77
C GLU A 67 5.99 -17.63 7.50
N PHE A 68 6.59 -17.72 6.31
CA PHE A 68 5.90 -17.50 5.03
C PHE A 68 4.73 -18.47 4.81
N ALA A 69 4.85 -19.70 5.30
CA ALA A 69 3.79 -20.69 5.19
C ALA A 69 2.45 -20.20 5.78
N ASP A 70 2.53 -19.45 6.87
CA ASP A 70 1.37 -18.98 7.64
C ASP A 70 0.89 -17.57 7.26
N ILE A 71 1.61 -16.87 6.36
CA ILE A 71 1.24 -15.49 5.97
C ILE A 71 0.02 -15.52 5.04
N ASP A 72 -1.04 -14.85 5.44
CA ASP A 72 -2.26 -14.70 4.66
C ASP A 72 -2.26 -13.45 3.78
N ILE A 73 -1.63 -12.36 4.26
CA ILE A 73 -1.70 -11.03 3.65
C ILE A 73 -0.30 -10.41 3.59
N VAL A 74 0.04 -9.82 2.47
CA VAL A 74 1.25 -9.02 2.30
C VAL A 74 0.88 -7.58 1.98
N PHE A 75 1.40 -6.64 2.75
CA PHE A 75 1.37 -5.22 2.43
C PHE A 75 2.67 -4.86 1.70
N ASP A 76 2.55 -4.30 0.52
CA ASP A 76 3.72 -3.86 -0.25
C ASP A 76 3.85 -2.33 -0.22
N ALA A 77 4.86 -1.85 0.49
CA ALA A 77 5.19 -0.44 0.66
C ALA A 77 6.53 -0.08 0.00
N THR A 78 6.80 -0.67 -1.17
CA THR A 78 8.03 -0.48 -1.94
C THR A 78 7.85 0.57 -3.04
N SER A 79 8.28 0.28 -4.26
CA SER A 79 8.07 1.10 -5.46
C SER A 79 7.20 0.37 -6.48
N ALA A 80 6.64 1.10 -7.45
CA ALA A 80 5.81 0.51 -8.51
C ALA A 80 6.50 -0.66 -9.22
N GLY A 81 7.73 -0.46 -9.66
CA GLY A 81 8.49 -1.50 -10.35
C GLY A 81 8.88 -2.70 -9.47
N ALA A 82 9.06 -2.49 -8.17
CA ALA A 82 9.30 -3.58 -7.22
C ALA A 82 8.02 -4.38 -6.96
N HIS A 83 6.87 -3.71 -6.81
CA HIS A 83 5.58 -4.37 -6.59
C HIS A 83 5.22 -5.34 -7.72
N VAL A 84 5.43 -4.96 -8.98
CA VAL A 84 5.21 -5.86 -10.14
C VAL A 84 5.99 -7.17 -9.97
N LYS A 85 7.25 -7.09 -9.56
CA LYS A 85 8.09 -8.28 -9.35
C LYS A 85 7.69 -9.07 -8.12
N ASN A 86 7.35 -8.38 -7.03
CA ASN A 86 6.91 -9.00 -5.79
C ASN A 86 5.58 -9.74 -5.97
N ASP A 87 4.60 -9.13 -6.67
CA ASP A 87 3.33 -9.79 -6.98
C ASP A 87 3.53 -11.07 -7.77
N ALA A 88 4.32 -11.01 -8.85
CA ALA A 88 4.61 -12.18 -9.69
C ALA A 88 5.25 -13.33 -8.88
N ALA A 89 6.29 -13.03 -8.07
CA ALA A 89 6.97 -14.04 -7.26
C ALA A 89 6.06 -14.64 -6.17
N LEU A 90 5.28 -13.81 -5.50
CA LEU A 90 4.35 -14.27 -4.46
C LEU A 90 3.21 -15.09 -5.03
N ARG A 91 2.68 -14.74 -6.21
CA ARG A 91 1.65 -15.52 -6.91
C ARG A 91 2.15 -16.89 -7.33
N GLU A 92 3.40 -16.97 -7.79
CA GLU A 92 4.01 -18.25 -8.14
C GLU A 92 4.16 -19.16 -6.92
N ALA A 93 4.61 -18.61 -5.79
CA ALA A 93 4.87 -19.37 -4.57
C ALA A 93 3.59 -19.70 -3.78
N LYS A 94 2.60 -18.80 -3.74
CA LYS A 94 1.35 -18.93 -2.98
C LYS A 94 0.22 -18.22 -3.72
N PRO A 95 -0.49 -18.91 -4.65
CA PRO A 95 -1.49 -18.31 -5.54
C PRO A 95 -2.62 -17.55 -4.82
N ASP A 96 -3.01 -18.00 -3.63
CA ASP A 96 -4.11 -17.42 -2.86
C ASP A 96 -3.69 -16.29 -1.90
N ILE A 97 -2.41 -15.93 -1.88
CA ILE A 97 -1.93 -14.87 -0.99
C ILE A 97 -2.56 -13.52 -1.39
N ARG A 98 -2.99 -12.74 -0.39
CA ARG A 98 -3.56 -11.42 -0.62
C ARG A 98 -2.49 -10.35 -0.56
N LEU A 99 -2.46 -9.49 -1.57
CA LEU A 99 -1.58 -8.32 -1.61
C LEU A 99 -2.39 -7.04 -1.45
N ILE A 100 -1.93 -6.20 -0.54
CA ILE A 100 -2.42 -4.84 -0.36
C ILE A 100 -1.31 -3.91 -0.82
N ASP A 101 -1.49 -3.38 -2.03
CA ASP A 101 -0.51 -2.55 -2.71
C ASP A 101 -0.60 -1.09 -2.23
N LEU A 102 0.45 -0.62 -1.56
CA LEU A 102 0.62 0.77 -1.12
C LEU A 102 1.51 1.57 -2.08
N THR A 103 1.85 0.98 -3.23
CA THR A 103 2.67 1.61 -4.27
C THR A 103 1.79 2.19 -5.38
N PRO A 104 2.31 3.05 -6.25
CA PRO A 104 1.56 3.54 -7.40
C PRO A 104 1.53 2.56 -8.60
N ALA A 105 1.87 1.28 -8.43
CA ALA A 105 1.91 0.30 -9.51
C ALA A 105 0.55 0.04 -10.17
N ALA A 106 -0.53 0.12 -9.40
CA ALA A 106 -1.91 -0.03 -9.87
C ALA A 106 -2.15 -1.31 -10.71
N ILE A 107 -1.61 -2.45 -10.26
CA ILE A 107 -1.85 -3.76 -10.89
C ILE A 107 -3.27 -4.23 -10.61
N GLY A 108 -3.68 -4.17 -9.33
CA GLY A 108 -5.03 -4.51 -8.90
C GLY A 108 -6.00 -3.33 -9.03
N PRO A 109 -7.31 -3.56 -8.78
CA PRO A 109 -8.29 -2.49 -8.77
C PRO A 109 -8.00 -1.48 -7.68
N TYR A 110 -8.35 -0.21 -7.93
CA TYR A 110 -8.26 0.84 -6.92
C TYR A 110 -9.25 0.61 -5.79
N CYS A 111 -8.76 0.60 -4.58
CA CYS A 111 -9.55 0.43 -3.36
C CYS A 111 -9.43 1.64 -2.44
N VAL A 112 -10.53 2.33 -2.25
CA VAL A 112 -10.72 3.33 -1.20
C VAL A 112 -11.79 2.77 -0.27
N PRO A 113 -11.42 2.19 0.90
CA PRO A 113 -12.31 1.33 1.69
C PRO A 113 -13.66 1.94 2.04
N VAL A 114 -13.72 3.23 2.35
CA VAL A 114 -14.98 3.93 2.67
C VAL A 114 -15.88 4.16 1.45
N VAL A 115 -15.39 3.88 0.24
CA VAL A 115 -16.13 4.09 -1.01
C VAL A 115 -16.52 2.75 -1.67
N ASN A 116 -15.55 1.83 -1.84
CA ASN A 116 -15.71 0.64 -2.66
C ASN A 116 -15.07 -0.64 -2.08
N LEU A 117 -14.97 -0.76 -0.75
CA LEU A 117 -14.39 -1.96 -0.11
C LEU A 117 -15.13 -3.25 -0.51
N GLU A 118 -16.45 -3.24 -0.48
CA GLU A 118 -17.28 -4.43 -0.72
C GLU A 118 -17.03 -5.02 -2.11
N GLU A 119 -16.81 -4.16 -3.10
CA GLU A 119 -16.52 -4.57 -4.48
C GLU A 119 -15.13 -5.23 -4.62
N ASN A 120 -14.22 -4.92 -3.71
CA ASN A 120 -12.82 -5.33 -3.78
C ASN A 120 -12.42 -6.39 -2.74
N VAL A 121 -13.29 -6.75 -1.81
CA VAL A 121 -12.96 -7.67 -0.71
C VAL A 121 -12.55 -9.07 -1.19
N ALA A 122 -13.01 -9.50 -2.35
CA ALA A 122 -12.65 -10.80 -2.94
C ALA A 122 -11.36 -10.77 -3.78
N GLN A 123 -10.84 -9.60 -4.08
CA GLN A 123 -9.65 -9.45 -4.92
C GLN A 123 -8.39 -9.92 -4.19
N LEU A 124 -7.49 -10.55 -4.92
CA LEU A 124 -6.22 -11.03 -4.39
C LEU A 124 -5.11 -9.97 -4.41
N ASN A 125 -5.25 -8.93 -5.21
CA ASN A 125 -4.41 -7.74 -5.19
C ASN A 125 -5.31 -6.52 -5.28
N VAL A 126 -5.17 -5.59 -4.34
CA VAL A 126 -5.88 -4.30 -4.34
C VAL A 126 -4.88 -3.17 -4.23
N ASN A 127 -5.04 -2.15 -5.07
CA ASN A 127 -4.21 -0.96 -5.02
C ASN A 127 -4.86 0.11 -4.12
N MET A 128 -4.15 0.53 -3.09
CA MET A 128 -4.62 1.53 -2.13
C MET A 128 -4.45 2.97 -2.63
N VAL A 129 -4.31 3.15 -3.93
CA VAL A 129 -4.13 4.44 -4.58
C VAL A 129 -2.87 5.16 -4.07
N THR A 130 -3.05 6.25 -3.36
CA THR A 130 -1.99 7.06 -2.72
C THR A 130 -2.53 7.65 -1.42
N CYS A 131 -1.65 8.12 -0.54
CA CYS A 131 -2.07 8.78 0.71
C CYS A 131 -3.00 9.99 0.45
N GLY A 132 -2.69 10.80 -0.57
CA GLY A 132 -3.55 11.91 -1.00
C GLY A 132 -4.88 11.43 -1.56
N GLY A 133 -4.87 10.36 -2.37
CA GLY A 133 -6.07 9.73 -2.90
C GLY A 133 -6.98 9.20 -1.80
N GLN A 134 -6.45 8.46 -0.84
CA GLN A 134 -7.21 7.95 0.30
C GLN A 134 -7.86 9.06 1.13
N ALA A 135 -7.18 10.21 1.27
CA ALA A 135 -7.70 11.34 2.03
C ALA A 135 -8.80 12.13 1.29
N THR A 136 -8.79 12.16 -0.04
CA THR A 136 -9.58 13.13 -0.82
C THR A 136 -10.64 12.49 -1.72
N ILE A 137 -10.41 11.31 -2.27
CA ILE A 137 -11.38 10.62 -3.12
C ILE A 137 -12.73 10.39 -2.42
N PRO A 138 -12.81 10.08 -1.12
CA PRO A 138 -14.09 9.98 -0.42
C PRO A 138 -14.97 11.23 -0.53
N MET A 139 -14.37 12.42 -0.58
CA MET A 139 -15.11 13.68 -0.74
C MET A 139 -15.66 13.81 -2.15
N VAL A 140 -14.88 13.47 -3.17
CA VAL A 140 -15.34 13.46 -4.57
C VAL A 140 -16.46 12.45 -4.74
N ALA A 141 -16.31 11.24 -4.21
CA ALA A 141 -17.33 10.19 -4.25
C ALA A 141 -18.64 10.63 -3.56
N ALA A 142 -18.54 11.33 -2.43
CA ALA A 142 -19.72 11.83 -1.73
C ALA A 142 -20.50 12.84 -2.58
N VAL A 143 -19.80 13.74 -3.26
CA VAL A 143 -20.44 14.71 -4.19
C VAL A 143 -21.03 13.98 -5.41
N SER A 144 -20.30 13.02 -5.97
CA SER A 144 -20.73 12.27 -7.16
C SER A 144 -22.01 11.46 -6.92
N ARG A 145 -22.33 11.10 -5.67
CA ARG A 145 -23.58 10.43 -5.31
C ARG A 145 -24.84 11.31 -5.48
N VAL A 146 -24.69 12.62 -5.43
CA VAL A 146 -25.81 13.58 -5.43
C VAL A 146 -25.78 14.54 -6.62
N ALA A 147 -24.64 14.68 -7.30
CA ALA A 147 -24.47 15.57 -8.43
C ALA A 147 -23.43 15.03 -9.42
N ARG A 148 -23.56 15.38 -10.69
CA ARG A 148 -22.54 15.05 -11.70
C ARG A 148 -21.29 15.89 -11.47
N VAL A 149 -20.15 15.26 -11.25
CA VAL A 149 -18.84 15.90 -11.13
C VAL A 149 -18.14 15.86 -12.48
N HIS A 150 -18.03 17.01 -13.14
CA HIS A 150 -17.36 17.12 -14.45
C HIS A 150 -15.84 17.11 -14.32
N TYR A 151 -15.32 17.69 -13.25
CA TYR A 151 -13.89 17.80 -12.98
C TYR A 151 -13.64 17.80 -11.47
N ALA A 152 -12.64 17.09 -11.04
CA ALA A 152 -12.16 17.12 -9.65
C ALA A 152 -10.62 17.15 -9.62
N GLU A 153 -10.08 18.05 -8.82
CA GLU A 153 -8.64 18.26 -8.66
C GLU A 153 -8.21 18.12 -7.22
N ILE A 154 -7.07 17.49 -7.00
CA ILE A 154 -6.38 17.43 -5.70
C ILE A 154 -5.11 18.28 -5.79
N ILE A 155 -4.97 19.24 -4.90
CA ILE A 155 -3.74 20.00 -4.70
C ILE A 155 -3.15 19.58 -3.36
N ALA A 156 -1.99 18.92 -3.38
CA ALA A 156 -1.34 18.41 -2.18
C ALA A 156 -0.01 19.13 -1.92
N SER A 157 0.10 19.73 -0.72
CA SER A 157 1.38 20.21 -0.19
C SER A 157 1.99 19.16 0.71
N ILE A 158 3.22 18.73 0.41
CA ILE A 158 3.92 17.67 1.13
C ILE A 158 5.22 18.23 1.71
N ALA A 159 5.43 18.04 3.02
CA ALA A 159 6.68 18.43 3.64
C ALA A 159 7.85 17.66 3.02
N SER A 160 8.89 18.38 2.60
CA SER A 160 10.06 17.78 1.92
C SER A 160 10.70 16.63 2.69
N LYS A 161 10.74 16.70 4.03
CA LYS A 161 11.25 15.62 4.90
C LYS A 161 10.39 14.37 4.89
N SER A 162 9.09 14.49 4.58
CA SER A 162 8.15 13.36 4.51
C SER A 162 8.17 12.68 3.15
N ALA A 163 8.59 13.38 2.10
CA ALA A 163 8.78 12.84 0.76
C ALA A 163 10.09 12.03 0.70
N GLY A 164 10.03 10.74 1.02
CA GLY A 164 11.16 9.83 0.95
C GLY A 164 11.66 9.60 -0.49
N PRO A 165 12.78 8.87 -0.66
CA PRO A 165 13.35 8.59 -1.99
C PRO A 165 12.35 7.94 -2.95
N GLY A 166 11.55 7.00 -2.46
CA GLY A 166 10.52 6.32 -3.26
C GLY A 166 9.43 7.28 -3.76
N THR A 167 8.95 8.20 -2.93
CA THR A 167 7.98 9.22 -3.33
C THR A 167 8.54 10.15 -4.41
N ARG A 168 9.79 10.57 -4.27
CA ARG A 168 10.44 11.47 -5.24
C ARG A 168 10.70 10.80 -6.57
N ALA A 169 11.09 9.52 -6.55
CA ALA A 169 11.39 8.75 -7.75
C ALA A 169 10.13 8.37 -8.56
N ASN A 170 8.95 8.37 -7.94
CA ASN A 170 7.69 7.92 -8.56
C ASN A 170 6.62 9.02 -8.57
N ILE A 171 7.02 10.30 -8.68
CA ILE A 171 6.07 11.42 -8.57
C ILE A 171 5.04 11.45 -9.72
N ASP A 172 5.44 11.03 -10.90
CA ASP A 172 4.59 10.98 -12.08
C ASP A 172 3.55 9.85 -11.94
N GLU A 173 3.98 8.67 -11.50
CA GLU A 173 3.09 7.54 -11.23
C GLU A 173 2.10 7.86 -10.09
N PHE A 174 2.54 8.58 -9.07
CA PHE A 174 1.64 9.07 -8.02
C PHE A 174 0.56 9.99 -8.56
N THR A 175 0.94 10.87 -9.47
CA THR A 175 0.03 11.83 -10.10
C THR A 175 -0.99 11.10 -10.98
N GLU A 176 -0.53 10.22 -11.86
CA GLU A 176 -1.38 9.45 -12.76
C GLU A 176 -2.34 8.54 -12.00
N THR A 177 -1.82 7.72 -11.07
CA THR A 177 -2.62 6.81 -10.25
C THR A 177 -3.71 7.53 -9.49
N THR A 178 -3.40 8.68 -8.88
CA THR A 178 -4.39 9.46 -8.14
C THR A 178 -5.44 10.07 -9.06
N SER A 179 -5.04 10.67 -10.18
CA SER A 179 -5.95 11.28 -11.16
C SER A 179 -6.94 10.25 -11.68
N ARG A 180 -6.45 9.07 -12.05
CA ARG A 180 -7.30 7.98 -12.53
C ARG A 180 -8.24 7.43 -11.45
N ALA A 181 -7.79 7.34 -10.20
CA ALA A 181 -8.64 6.89 -9.11
C ALA A 181 -9.73 7.92 -8.74
N ILE A 182 -9.50 9.21 -8.93
CA ILE A 182 -10.52 10.26 -8.82
C ILE A 182 -11.66 10.00 -9.82
N GLU A 183 -11.34 9.58 -11.04
CA GLU A 183 -12.32 9.23 -12.06
C GLU A 183 -13.04 7.93 -11.71
N VAL A 184 -12.28 6.83 -11.53
CA VAL A 184 -12.82 5.47 -11.41
C VAL A 184 -13.55 5.25 -10.08
N VAL A 185 -12.99 5.73 -8.98
CA VAL A 185 -13.54 5.53 -7.63
C VAL A 185 -14.32 6.75 -7.16
N GLY A 186 -13.82 7.95 -7.45
CA GLY A 186 -14.47 9.21 -7.07
C GLY A 186 -15.68 9.55 -7.91
N GLY A 187 -15.79 9.03 -9.13
CA GLY A 187 -16.91 9.27 -10.05
C GLY A 187 -16.85 10.61 -10.78
N ALA A 188 -15.71 11.30 -10.80
CA ALA A 188 -15.52 12.49 -11.61
C ALA A 188 -15.32 12.12 -13.08
N ALA A 189 -15.86 12.93 -14.00
CA ALA A 189 -15.66 12.71 -15.44
C ALA A 189 -14.19 12.96 -15.85
N LYS A 190 -13.48 13.83 -15.13
CA LYS A 190 -12.04 14.05 -15.25
C LYS A 190 -11.42 14.33 -13.90
N GLY A 191 -10.35 13.59 -13.58
CA GLY A 191 -9.53 13.77 -12.39
C GLY A 191 -8.20 14.44 -12.71
N ASP A 192 -7.69 15.23 -11.76
CA ASP A 192 -6.35 15.82 -11.82
C ASP A 192 -5.69 15.84 -10.43
N ARG A 193 -4.37 15.82 -10.40
CA ARG A 193 -3.60 15.97 -9.18
C ARG A 193 -2.37 16.83 -9.40
N LYS A 194 -2.17 17.78 -8.51
CA LYS A 194 -0.96 18.62 -8.43
C LYS A 194 -0.29 18.43 -7.07
N SER A 195 1.02 18.31 -7.08
CA SER A 195 1.82 18.16 -5.86
C SER A 195 2.85 19.27 -5.77
N VAL A 196 2.95 19.86 -4.58
CA VAL A 196 3.98 20.83 -4.22
C VAL A 196 4.82 20.21 -3.08
N VAL A 197 6.11 20.08 -3.32
CA VAL A 197 7.08 19.52 -2.37
C VAL A 197 8.03 20.59 -1.89
#